data_505436f40fec54530e399a3767d6d80c
#
_entry.id   505436f40fec54530e399a3767d6d80c
#
_cell.length_a   1.000
_cell.length_b   1.000
_cell.length_c   1.000
_cell.angle_alpha   90.00
_cell.angle_beta   90.00
_cell.angle_gamma   90.00
#
_symmetry.space_group_name_H-M   'P 1'
#
loop_
_entity.id
_entity.type
_entity.pdbx_description
1 polymer ?
#
loop_
_entity_poly.entity_id
_entity_poly.type
_entity_poly.pdbx_seq_one_letter_code
_entity_poly.pdbx_strand_id
1 'polypeptide(L)'
;FPLFALTATAVWNPKGGNDMIFETIRSLQMEPCVLYVGTVKRRNIGFDIRQMEMEDGETYDKAKQRVVAARVEDFLDGHKTLLYYPFAGGIDMRLKTWVKPADWRLVASYYGKKEKEQKAAIVQEFKEGTKKLIVATKAFGMGVDISDIDRVYHVAPSSTFVDYIQEIGRAARDTEIHGIAATDYHERDFY
;
A
#
# COMPACT_ATOMS: atom_id res chain seq x y z
N PHE A 1 30.85 -9.88 -17.68
CA PHE A 1 29.81 -8.86 -17.94
C PHE A 1 29.68 -7.99 -16.69
N PRO A 2 29.52 -6.67 -16.81
CA PRO A 2 29.18 -5.84 -15.67
C PRO A 2 27.79 -6.21 -15.15
N LEU A 3 27.69 -6.44 -13.83
CA LEU A 3 26.45 -6.78 -13.17
C LEU A 3 26.01 -5.58 -12.33
N PHE A 4 24.73 -5.24 -12.39
CA PHE A 4 24.14 -4.12 -11.67
C PHE A 4 22.88 -4.58 -10.94
N ALA A 5 22.85 -4.43 -9.62
CA ALA A 5 21.72 -4.76 -8.78
C ALA A 5 21.13 -3.50 -8.15
N LEU A 6 19.81 -3.32 -8.27
CA LEU A 6 19.07 -2.20 -7.72
C LEU A 6 17.95 -2.68 -6.79
N THR A 7 17.84 -2.08 -5.63
CA THR A 7 16.70 -2.28 -4.74
C THR A 7 16.39 -0.99 -3.96
N ALA A 8 15.11 -0.74 -3.73
CA ALA A 8 14.64 0.37 -2.90
C ALA A 8 14.52 -0.01 -1.41
N THR A 9 14.65 -1.29 -1.06
CA THR A 9 14.31 -1.82 0.27
C THR A 9 15.34 -2.83 0.77
N ALA A 10 16.62 -2.60 0.50
CA ALA A 10 17.68 -3.43 1.08
C ALA A 10 17.76 -3.21 2.60
N VAL A 11 17.69 -4.30 3.35
CA VAL A 11 17.93 -4.28 4.79
C VAL A 11 19.42 -4.49 5.02
N TRP A 12 20.05 -3.53 5.67
CA TRP A 12 21.43 -3.64 6.13
C TRP A 12 21.46 -3.97 7.62
N ASN A 13 22.10 -5.07 7.98
CA ASN A 13 22.24 -5.49 9.36
C ASN A 13 23.71 -5.76 9.72
N PRO A 14 24.47 -4.73 10.15
CA PRO A 14 25.90 -4.87 10.43
C PRO A 14 26.24 -5.78 11.61
N LYS A 15 25.23 -6.18 12.41
CA LYS A 15 25.40 -7.03 13.63
C LYS A 15 25.16 -8.52 13.39
N GLY A 16 24.99 -8.93 12.13
CA GLY A 16 24.78 -10.33 11.75
C GLY A 16 23.33 -10.77 11.66
N GLY A 17 23.06 -11.81 10.86
CA GLY A 17 21.72 -12.32 10.48
C GLY A 17 21.11 -11.51 9.35
N ASN A 18 20.53 -12.10 8.38
CA ASN A 18 19.75 -11.57 7.25
C ASN A 18 20.13 -10.16 6.73
N ASP A 19 21.37 -9.98 6.33
CA ASP A 19 21.80 -8.77 5.61
C ASP A 19 21.54 -8.96 4.11
N MET A 20 20.49 -8.37 3.61
CA MET A 20 20.09 -8.50 2.20
C MET A 20 21.15 -7.98 1.24
N ILE A 21 21.96 -7.01 1.64
CA ILE A 21 23.01 -6.45 0.80
C ILE A 21 24.14 -7.48 0.62
N PHE A 22 24.65 -8.03 1.71
CA PHE A 22 25.68 -9.07 1.67
C PHE A 22 25.20 -10.35 0.99
N GLU A 23 23.95 -10.77 1.25
CA GLU A 23 23.35 -11.91 0.58
C GLU A 23 23.24 -11.72 -0.93
N THR A 24 22.85 -10.52 -1.37
CA THR A 24 22.78 -10.19 -2.79
C THR A 24 24.16 -10.19 -3.44
N ILE A 25 25.15 -9.53 -2.82
CA ILE A 25 26.55 -9.49 -3.31
C ILE A 25 27.09 -10.91 -3.45
N ARG A 26 26.91 -11.74 -2.43
CA ARG A 26 27.38 -13.11 -2.40
C ARG A 26 26.69 -14.01 -3.42
N SER A 27 25.35 -13.94 -3.49
CA SER A 27 24.55 -14.79 -4.39
C SER A 27 24.80 -14.46 -5.86
N LEU A 28 25.05 -13.20 -6.18
CA LEU A 28 25.36 -12.73 -7.53
C LEU A 28 26.84 -12.70 -7.84
N GLN A 29 27.70 -13.13 -6.91
CA GLN A 29 29.17 -13.13 -7.06
C GLN A 29 29.74 -11.76 -7.50
N MET A 30 29.24 -10.69 -6.86
CA MET A 30 29.57 -9.30 -7.22
C MET A 30 30.82 -8.77 -6.50
N GLU A 31 31.76 -9.61 -6.12
CA GLU A 31 33.00 -9.18 -5.46
C GLU A 31 34.16 -9.07 -6.49
N PRO A 32 34.86 -7.93 -6.54
CA PRO A 32 34.63 -6.68 -5.81
C PRO A 32 33.43 -5.89 -6.35
N CYS A 33 32.68 -5.20 -5.50
CA CYS A 33 31.56 -4.36 -5.92
C CYS A 33 31.65 -2.94 -5.34
N VAL A 34 30.97 -1.99 -5.98
CA VAL A 34 30.78 -0.64 -5.47
C VAL A 34 29.34 -0.52 -4.97
N LEU A 35 29.19 -0.15 -3.70
CA LEU A 35 27.88 0.02 -3.08
C LEU A 35 27.50 1.50 -3.03
N TYR A 36 26.36 1.85 -3.65
CA TYR A 36 25.76 3.17 -3.56
C TYR A 36 24.52 3.09 -2.66
N VAL A 37 24.53 3.79 -1.54
CA VAL A 37 23.39 3.87 -0.62
C VAL A 37 22.83 5.28 -0.64
N GLY A 38 21.60 5.42 -1.13
CA GLY A 38 20.88 6.69 -1.16
C GLY A 38 20.11 6.95 0.15
N THR A 39 19.65 8.19 0.32
CA THR A 39 18.76 8.56 1.42
C THR A 39 17.34 8.10 1.10
N VAL A 40 16.80 7.18 1.90
CA VAL A 40 15.45 6.61 1.72
C VAL A 40 14.35 7.36 2.49
N LYS A 41 14.73 8.39 3.26
CA LYS A 41 13.76 9.14 4.08
C LYS A 41 12.82 9.98 3.20
N ARG A 42 11.54 9.62 3.20
CA ARG A 42 10.47 10.35 2.54
C ARG A 42 9.91 11.41 3.50
N ARG A 43 10.35 12.66 3.33
CA ARG A 43 9.93 13.78 4.19
C ARG A 43 8.53 14.32 3.85
N ASN A 44 8.03 13.96 2.68
CA ASN A 44 6.74 14.37 2.14
C ASN A 44 5.62 13.35 2.42
N ILE A 45 5.84 12.35 3.26
CA ILE A 45 4.81 11.41 3.72
C ILE A 45 4.59 11.62 5.21
N GLY A 46 3.37 12.03 5.57
CA GLY A 46 2.89 12.06 6.94
C GLY A 46 2.25 10.73 7.34
N PHE A 47 2.08 10.52 8.64
CA PHE A 47 1.46 9.30 9.18
C PHE A 47 0.20 9.66 9.96
N ASP A 48 -0.91 8.94 9.69
CA ASP A 48 -2.16 8.98 10.47
C ASP A 48 -2.46 7.57 10.97
N ILE A 49 -1.93 7.24 12.13
CA ILE A 49 -2.06 5.91 12.75
C ILE A 49 -2.94 6.03 13.97
N ARG A 50 -4.09 5.33 13.97
CA ARG A 50 -5.08 5.39 15.05
C ARG A 50 -5.38 3.99 15.57
N GLN A 51 -5.56 3.89 16.88
CA GLN A 51 -6.10 2.69 17.48
C GLN A 51 -7.62 2.67 17.30
N MET A 52 -8.14 1.56 16.80
CA MET A 52 -9.56 1.34 16.61
C MET A 52 -10.18 0.91 17.94
N GLU A 53 -11.26 1.57 18.32
CA GLU A 53 -12.07 1.18 19.46
C GLU A 53 -13.27 0.34 19.01
N MET A 54 -13.63 -0.64 19.82
CA MET A 54 -14.82 -1.47 19.66
C MET A 54 -15.94 -0.94 20.54
N GLU A 55 -17.16 -0.91 20.00
CA GLU A 55 -18.37 -0.57 20.76
C GLU A 55 -18.81 -1.77 21.61
N ASP A 56 -19.59 -1.51 22.67
CA ASP A 56 -20.10 -2.56 23.55
C ASP A 56 -20.91 -3.61 22.78
N GLY A 57 -20.50 -4.87 22.89
CA GLY A 57 -21.13 -5.98 22.18
C GLY A 57 -20.78 -6.08 20.69
N GLU A 58 -19.91 -5.21 20.17
CA GLU A 58 -19.48 -5.26 18.79
C GLU A 58 -18.45 -6.37 18.58
N THR A 59 -18.54 -7.09 17.46
CA THR A 59 -17.46 -8.02 17.06
C THR A 59 -16.35 -7.26 16.35
N TYR A 60 -15.13 -7.78 16.43
CA TYR A 60 -13.97 -7.20 15.73
C TYR A 60 -14.24 -6.93 14.24
N ASP A 61 -14.87 -7.89 13.53
CA ASP A 61 -15.18 -7.71 12.10
C ASP A 61 -16.16 -6.56 11.85
N LYS A 62 -17.17 -6.39 12.71
CA LYS A 62 -18.12 -5.28 12.60
C LYS A 62 -17.44 -3.94 12.86
N ALA A 63 -16.64 -3.85 13.93
CA ALA A 63 -15.87 -2.66 14.25
C ALA A 63 -14.94 -2.27 13.09
N LYS A 64 -14.20 -3.25 12.55
CA LYS A 64 -13.32 -3.03 11.41
C LYS A 64 -14.09 -2.54 10.18
N GLN A 65 -15.26 -3.14 9.87
CA GLN A 65 -16.11 -2.69 8.77
C GLN A 65 -16.59 -1.26 8.96
N ARG A 66 -17.06 -0.91 10.16
CA ARG A 66 -17.54 0.43 10.50
C ARG A 66 -16.44 1.47 10.32
N VAL A 67 -15.25 1.22 10.88
CA VAL A 67 -14.12 2.15 10.80
C VAL A 67 -13.65 2.32 9.35
N VAL A 68 -13.49 1.22 8.61
CA VAL A 68 -13.07 1.29 7.20
C VAL A 68 -14.11 2.01 6.33
N ALA A 69 -15.42 1.78 6.57
CA ALA A 69 -16.46 2.46 5.81
C ALA A 69 -16.43 3.98 6.04
N ALA A 70 -16.23 4.43 7.29
CA ALA A 70 -16.08 5.85 7.62
C ALA A 70 -14.84 6.45 6.93
N ARG A 71 -13.70 5.76 6.96
CA ARG A 71 -12.49 6.22 6.25
C ARG A 71 -12.67 6.29 4.74
N VAL A 72 -13.36 5.32 4.14
CA VAL A 72 -13.66 5.31 2.71
C VAL A 72 -14.53 6.50 2.33
N GLU A 73 -15.54 6.84 3.14
CA GLU A 73 -16.36 8.03 2.93
C GLU A 73 -15.52 9.30 2.96
N ASP A 74 -14.64 9.45 3.95
CA ASP A 74 -13.71 10.59 4.07
C ASP A 74 -12.73 10.65 2.89
N PHE A 75 -12.31 9.50 2.34
CA PHE A 75 -11.33 9.44 1.26
C PHE A 75 -11.93 9.73 -0.12
N LEU A 76 -13.24 9.79 -0.26
CA LEU A 76 -13.91 10.17 -1.51
C LEU A 76 -14.02 11.71 -1.68
N ASP A 77 -13.08 12.45 -1.13
CA ASP A 77 -12.96 13.91 -1.14
C ASP A 77 -12.31 14.49 -2.42
N GLY A 78 -12.04 13.64 -3.40
CA GLY A 78 -11.43 14.04 -4.67
C GLY A 78 -9.94 13.74 -4.79
N HIS A 79 -9.25 13.44 -3.70
CA HIS A 79 -7.86 12.98 -3.69
C HIS A 79 -7.74 11.51 -4.09
N LYS A 80 -6.58 11.13 -4.64
CA LYS A 80 -6.31 9.74 -5.02
C LYS A 80 -5.88 8.91 -3.81
N THR A 81 -6.64 7.88 -3.50
CA THR A 81 -6.38 6.98 -2.37
C THR A 81 -6.17 5.54 -2.84
N LEU A 82 -5.12 4.92 -2.34
CA LEU A 82 -4.86 3.49 -2.48
C LEU A 82 -5.09 2.81 -1.12
N LEU A 83 -6.11 1.95 -1.06
CA LEU A 83 -6.47 1.19 0.13
C LEU A 83 -5.96 -0.25 0.00
N TYR A 84 -5.10 -0.67 0.89
CA TYR A 84 -4.63 -2.04 0.96
C TYR A 84 -5.54 -2.90 1.83
N TYR A 85 -6.08 -3.95 1.20
CA TYR A 85 -6.88 -4.97 1.86
C TYR A 85 -6.16 -6.33 1.79
N PRO A 86 -6.00 -7.04 2.91
CA PRO A 86 -5.13 -8.21 2.96
C PRO A 86 -5.63 -9.43 2.16
N PHE A 87 -6.95 -9.50 1.89
CA PHE A 87 -7.55 -10.66 1.27
C PHE A 87 -8.14 -10.35 -0.10
N ALA A 88 -7.81 -11.15 -1.13
CA ALA A 88 -8.44 -11.04 -2.44
C ALA A 88 -9.89 -11.55 -2.43
N GLY A 89 -10.17 -12.54 -1.59
CA GLY A 89 -11.52 -13.08 -1.41
C GLY A 89 -12.47 -12.06 -0.79
N GLY A 90 -13.60 -11.82 -1.46
CA GLY A 90 -14.63 -10.93 -0.94
C GLY A 90 -14.36 -9.43 -1.08
N ILE A 91 -13.24 -9.01 -1.71
CA ILE A 91 -12.88 -7.59 -1.87
C ILE A 91 -13.99 -6.79 -2.59
N ASP A 92 -14.60 -7.36 -3.64
CA ASP A 92 -15.68 -6.69 -4.38
C ASP A 92 -16.96 -6.56 -3.54
N MET A 93 -17.22 -7.55 -2.68
CA MET A 93 -18.37 -7.49 -1.76
C MET A 93 -18.13 -6.46 -0.66
N ARG A 94 -16.92 -6.42 -0.10
CA ARG A 94 -16.53 -5.41 0.90
C ARG A 94 -16.63 -3.99 0.34
N LEU A 95 -16.16 -3.79 -0.88
CA LEU A 95 -16.25 -2.50 -1.55
C LEU A 95 -17.71 -2.00 -1.63
N LYS A 96 -18.66 -2.92 -1.93
CA LYS A 96 -20.10 -2.59 -1.97
C LYS A 96 -20.67 -2.22 -0.60
N THR A 97 -20.08 -2.69 0.50
CA THR A 97 -20.52 -2.34 1.84
C THR A 97 -19.90 -1.03 2.34
N TRP A 98 -18.71 -0.67 1.85
CA TRP A 98 -18.02 0.55 2.28
C TRP A 98 -18.39 1.78 1.47
N VAL A 99 -18.89 1.60 0.24
CA VAL A 99 -19.11 2.70 -0.70
C VAL A 99 -20.60 2.82 -1.04
N LYS A 100 -21.12 4.02 -0.97
CA LYS A 100 -22.51 4.31 -1.38
C LYS A 100 -22.67 4.10 -2.90
N PRO A 101 -23.86 3.64 -3.37
CA PRO A 101 -24.09 3.39 -4.81
C PRO A 101 -23.76 4.59 -5.71
N ALA A 102 -24.00 5.81 -5.26
CA ALA A 102 -23.71 7.03 -6.00
C ALA A 102 -22.22 7.21 -6.33
N ASP A 103 -21.32 6.64 -5.49
CA ASP A 103 -19.87 6.80 -5.57
C ASP A 103 -19.16 5.62 -6.23
N TRP A 104 -19.88 4.56 -6.61
CA TRP A 104 -19.27 3.38 -7.25
C TRP A 104 -18.46 3.71 -8.51
N ARG A 105 -18.82 4.75 -9.24
CA ARG A 105 -18.06 5.22 -10.40
C ARG A 105 -16.64 5.69 -10.03
N LEU A 106 -16.42 6.12 -8.78
CA LEU A 106 -15.17 6.68 -8.30
C LEU A 106 -14.20 5.61 -7.76
N VAL A 107 -14.68 4.38 -7.59
CA VAL A 107 -13.94 3.32 -6.90
C VAL A 107 -13.70 2.12 -7.82
N ALA A 108 -12.63 1.37 -7.51
CA ALA A 108 -12.35 0.11 -8.16
C ALA A 108 -11.67 -0.85 -7.19
N SER A 109 -11.78 -2.16 -7.46
CA SER A 109 -10.99 -3.18 -6.77
C SER A 109 -9.87 -3.68 -7.69
N TYR A 110 -8.68 -3.96 -7.12
CA TYR A 110 -7.53 -4.47 -7.86
C TYR A 110 -6.88 -5.64 -7.12
N TYR A 111 -6.90 -6.82 -7.71
CA TYR A 111 -6.30 -8.03 -7.14
C TYR A 111 -5.78 -8.99 -8.20
N GLY A 112 -4.96 -9.95 -7.81
CA GLY A 112 -4.19 -10.80 -8.72
C GLY A 112 -5.02 -11.56 -9.77
N LYS A 113 -6.21 -12.05 -9.37
CA LYS A 113 -7.10 -12.86 -10.23
C LYS A 113 -7.88 -12.07 -11.29
N LYS A 114 -7.87 -10.73 -11.26
CA LYS A 114 -8.48 -9.94 -12.33
C LYS A 114 -7.70 -10.10 -13.63
N GLU A 115 -8.41 -10.08 -14.75
CA GLU A 115 -7.84 -10.14 -16.09
C GLU A 115 -6.88 -8.96 -16.33
N LYS A 116 -5.87 -9.20 -17.19
CA LYS A 116 -4.81 -8.21 -17.47
C LYS A 116 -5.38 -6.90 -18.02
N GLU A 117 -6.35 -7.00 -18.91
CA GLU A 117 -7.03 -5.88 -19.55
C GLU A 117 -7.81 -5.06 -18.52
N GLN A 118 -8.54 -5.72 -17.62
CA GLN A 118 -9.26 -5.05 -16.53
C GLN A 118 -8.30 -4.30 -15.60
N LYS A 119 -7.18 -4.94 -15.24
CA LYS A 119 -6.15 -4.29 -14.42
C LYS A 119 -5.56 -3.06 -15.09
N ALA A 120 -5.29 -3.14 -16.41
CA ALA A 120 -4.77 -2.02 -17.18
C ALA A 120 -5.78 -0.85 -17.23
N ALA A 121 -7.06 -1.15 -17.48
CA ALA A 121 -8.12 -0.14 -17.50
C ALA A 121 -8.26 0.57 -16.15
N ILE A 122 -8.28 -0.17 -15.03
CA ILE A 122 -8.36 0.40 -13.68
C ILE A 122 -7.17 1.33 -13.39
N VAL A 123 -5.96 0.93 -13.77
CA VAL A 123 -4.76 1.76 -13.59
C VAL A 123 -4.85 3.03 -14.43
N GLN A 124 -5.33 2.93 -15.67
CA GLN A 124 -5.49 4.09 -16.54
C GLN A 124 -6.55 5.06 -15.98
N GLU A 125 -7.72 4.56 -15.62
CA GLU A 125 -8.80 5.37 -15.00
C GLU A 125 -8.35 6.07 -13.71
N PHE A 126 -7.49 5.41 -12.92
CA PHE A 126 -6.93 6.00 -11.71
C PHE A 126 -5.88 7.07 -12.03
N LYS A 127 -5.03 6.86 -13.03
CA LYS A 127 -4.10 7.89 -13.53
C LYS A 127 -4.83 9.13 -14.00
N GLU A 128 -5.89 8.95 -14.79
CA GLU A 128 -6.73 10.03 -15.32
C GLU A 128 -7.59 10.72 -14.26
N GLY A 129 -7.68 10.13 -13.05
CA GLY A 129 -8.47 10.66 -11.94
C GLY A 129 -9.96 10.39 -12.04
N THR A 130 -10.41 9.55 -12.98
CA THR A 130 -11.80 9.07 -13.07
C THR A 130 -12.13 8.15 -11.87
N LYS A 131 -11.16 7.32 -11.48
CA LYS A 131 -11.18 6.62 -10.19
C LYS A 131 -10.40 7.42 -9.15
N LYS A 132 -10.94 7.51 -7.95
CA LYS A 132 -10.35 8.22 -6.81
C LYS A 132 -9.89 7.27 -5.72
N LEU A 133 -10.52 6.12 -5.60
CA LEU A 133 -10.15 5.09 -4.63
C LEU A 133 -9.95 3.74 -5.33
N ILE A 134 -8.79 3.14 -5.10
CA ILE A 134 -8.56 1.72 -5.44
C ILE A 134 -8.44 0.92 -4.16
N VAL A 135 -9.29 -0.11 -4.01
CA VAL A 135 -9.12 -1.14 -2.98
C VAL A 135 -8.30 -2.27 -3.59
N ALA A 136 -7.10 -2.48 -3.08
CA ALA A 136 -6.13 -3.38 -3.68
C ALA A 136 -5.57 -4.40 -2.69
N THR A 137 -5.15 -5.55 -3.21
CA THR A 137 -4.19 -6.42 -2.52
C THR A 137 -2.76 -6.01 -2.87
N LYS A 138 -1.77 -6.70 -2.30
CA LYS A 138 -0.34 -6.54 -2.68
C LYS A 138 -0.09 -6.63 -4.20
N ALA A 139 -1.02 -7.23 -4.97
CA ALA A 139 -0.91 -7.33 -6.42
C ALA A 139 -0.84 -5.96 -7.14
N PHE A 140 -1.32 -4.87 -6.53
CA PHE A 140 -1.16 -3.51 -7.07
C PHE A 140 0.30 -3.05 -7.05
N GLY A 141 1.18 -3.78 -6.40
CA GLY A 141 2.57 -3.40 -6.18
C GLY A 141 3.48 -3.46 -7.41
N MET A 142 3.26 -4.37 -8.32
CA MET A 142 4.21 -4.69 -9.38
C MET A 142 3.90 -3.93 -10.67
N GLY A 143 4.85 -3.10 -11.14
CA GLY A 143 4.78 -2.47 -12.46
C GLY A 143 3.77 -1.32 -12.58
N VAL A 144 3.18 -0.84 -11.50
CA VAL A 144 2.28 0.31 -11.50
C VAL A 144 3.04 1.54 -11.04
N ASP A 145 3.22 2.50 -11.95
CA ASP A 145 3.81 3.79 -11.67
C ASP A 145 2.76 4.89 -11.76
N ILE A 146 2.43 5.46 -10.60
CA ILE A 146 1.51 6.58 -10.42
C ILE A 146 2.17 7.51 -9.40
N SER A 147 2.43 8.74 -9.81
CA SER A 147 3.22 9.70 -9.02
C SER A 147 2.36 10.50 -8.04
N ASP A 148 1.07 10.64 -8.31
CA ASP A 148 0.13 11.55 -7.67
C ASP A 148 -0.90 10.82 -6.76
N ILE A 149 -0.50 9.78 -6.09
CA ILE A 149 -1.31 9.15 -5.03
C ILE A 149 -1.16 9.98 -3.75
N ASP A 150 -2.26 10.55 -3.27
CA ASP A 150 -2.27 11.40 -2.08
C ASP A 150 -2.22 10.56 -0.79
N ARG A 151 -2.92 9.41 -0.78
CA ARG A 151 -3.05 8.57 0.43
C ARG A 151 -2.82 7.10 0.15
N VAL A 152 -2.18 6.46 1.10
CA VAL A 152 -2.14 5.00 1.22
C VAL A 152 -2.75 4.64 2.56
N TYR A 153 -3.81 3.84 2.55
CA TYR A 153 -4.49 3.37 3.75
C TYR A 153 -4.41 1.85 3.87
N HIS A 154 -4.00 1.37 5.04
CA HIS A 154 -3.96 -0.05 5.35
C HIS A 154 -5.12 -0.42 6.27
N VAL A 155 -5.99 -1.32 5.81
CA VAL A 155 -7.09 -1.87 6.64
C VAL A 155 -6.56 -2.71 7.79
N ALA A 156 -5.40 -3.35 7.58
CA ALA A 156 -4.65 -4.07 8.60
C ALA A 156 -3.16 -3.89 8.33
N PRO A 157 -2.28 -4.02 9.33
CA PRO A 157 -0.84 -3.94 9.14
C PRO A 157 -0.34 -4.88 8.05
N SER A 158 0.67 -4.45 7.30
CA SER A 158 1.33 -5.28 6.29
C SER A 158 2.07 -6.44 6.94
N SER A 159 2.25 -7.55 6.21
CA SER A 159 2.87 -8.77 6.74
C SER A 159 4.31 -8.56 7.21
N THR A 160 5.03 -7.63 6.61
CA THR A 160 6.40 -7.28 6.98
C THR A 160 6.60 -5.77 6.93
N PHE A 161 7.59 -5.29 7.67
CA PHE A 161 7.98 -3.88 7.63
C PHE A 161 8.46 -3.45 6.23
N VAL A 162 9.12 -4.33 5.51
CA VAL A 162 9.57 -4.09 4.12
C VAL A 162 8.38 -3.88 3.19
N ASP A 163 7.36 -4.75 3.27
CA ASP A 163 6.11 -4.59 2.53
C ASP A 163 5.46 -3.24 2.84
N TYR A 164 5.34 -2.91 4.13
CA TYR A 164 4.75 -1.66 4.57
C TYR A 164 5.46 -0.44 3.95
N ILE A 165 6.79 -0.40 4.02
CA ILE A 165 7.58 0.70 3.42
C ILE A 165 7.38 0.79 1.91
N GLN A 166 7.32 -0.35 1.20
CA GLN A 166 7.07 -0.38 -0.25
C GLN A 166 5.65 0.10 -0.60
N GLU A 167 4.67 -0.25 0.21
CA GLU A 167 3.27 0.13 0.02
C GLU A 167 3.05 1.61 0.30
N ILE A 168 3.50 2.14 1.45
CA ILE A 168 3.40 3.57 1.75
C ILE A 168 4.24 4.43 0.80
N GLY A 169 5.36 3.90 0.31
CA GLY A 169 6.23 4.56 -0.68
C GLY A 169 5.55 4.86 -2.02
N ARG A 170 4.31 4.40 -2.22
CA ARG A 170 3.48 4.76 -3.38
C ARG A 170 2.80 6.12 -3.22
N ALA A 171 2.59 6.57 -1.98
CA ALA A 171 2.08 7.91 -1.74
C ALA A 171 3.12 8.95 -2.14
N ALA A 172 2.64 10.04 -2.74
CA ALA A 172 3.43 11.23 -3.01
C ALA A 172 4.80 10.95 -3.65
N ARG A 173 4.85 10.14 -4.71
CA ARG A 173 6.10 9.90 -5.45
C ARG A 173 6.63 11.16 -6.09
N ASP A 174 5.74 12.04 -6.50
CA ASP A 174 6.08 13.40 -6.80
C ASP A 174 6.46 14.12 -5.49
N THR A 175 7.64 14.71 -5.43
CA THR A 175 8.19 15.36 -4.23
C THR A 175 7.44 16.64 -3.86
N GLU A 176 6.72 17.23 -4.80
CA GLU A 176 5.90 18.42 -4.59
C GLU A 176 4.56 18.11 -3.90
N ILE A 177 4.18 16.84 -3.85
CA ILE A 177 2.95 16.38 -3.20
C ILE A 177 3.26 15.91 -1.77
N HIS A 178 2.40 16.29 -0.83
CA HIS A 178 2.40 15.74 0.53
C HIS A 178 1.41 14.57 0.62
N GLY A 179 1.93 13.40 0.90
CA GLY A 179 1.13 12.19 1.03
C GLY A 179 0.87 11.81 2.48
N ILE A 180 -0.12 10.93 2.67
CA ILE A 180 -0.50 10.39 3.98
C ILE A 180 -0.48 8.87 3.92
N ALA A 181 0.24 8.26 4.86
CA ALA A 181 0.14 6.84 5.17
C ALA A 181 -0.76 6.67 6.40
N ALA A 182 -1.94 6.08 6.21
CA ALA A 182 -2.95 5.95 7.25
C ALA A 182 -3.22 4.49 7.61
N THR A 183 -3.54 4.23 8.86
CA THR A 183 -3.93 2.89 9.37
C THR A 183 -4.77 3.05 10.62
N ASP A 184 -5.89 2.33 10.67
CA ASP A 184 -6.65 2.11 11.90
C ASP A 184 -6.41 0.67 12.36
N TYR A 185 -5.67 0.50 13.44
CA TYR A 185 -5.26 -0.81 13.95
C TYR A 185 -6.00 -1.18 15.23
N HIS A 186 -6.11 -2.49 15.46
CA HIS A 186 -6.53 -3.07 16.73
C HIS A 186 -5.51 -4.14 17.14
N GLU A 187 -5.40 -4.45 18.43
CA GLU A 187 -4.45 -5.46 18.91
C GLU A 187 -4.61 -6.82 18.20
N ARG A 188 -5.83 -7.19 17.82
CA ARG A 188 -6.11 -8.42 17.07
C ARG A 188 -5.55 -8.46 15.65
N ASP A 189 -5.08 -7.34 15.10
CA ASP A 189 -4.42 -7.31 13.80
C ASP A 189 -3.03 -7.96 13.83
N PHE A 190 -2.47 -8.22 15.03
CA PHE A 190 -1.11 -8.73 15.23
C PHE A 190 -1.06 -10.20 15.69
N TYR A 191 -2.21 -10.90 15.78
CA TYR A 191 -2.31 -12.29 16.24
C TYR A 191 -2.91 -13.22 15.21
#